data_202fcb2388e3a4901ae31a16df317250
#
_entry.id   202fcb2388e3a4901ae31a16df317250
#
_cell.length_a   1.000
_cell.length_b   1.000
_cell.length_c   1.000
_cell.angle_alpha   90.00
_cell.angle_beta   90.00
_cell.angle_gamma   90.00
#
_symmetry.space_group_name_H-M   'P 1'
#
loop_
_entity.id
_entity.type
_entity.pdbx_description
1 polymer ?
#
loop_
_entity_poly.entity_id
_entity_poly.type
_entity_poly.pdbx_seq_one_letter_code
_entity_poly.pdbx_strand_id
1 'polypeptide(L)'
;MAEVIILPEDYWVFDFTRGGDPDFECPFPYQIGRYDEIRPGMYDQAIFEGKRDLHVGIDIGTPVGEPVHAFGAGVVHSLGINDEPGSYGPTIIIKHELDGKPIWALYGHLSMESLQMVEQGMNIAEGQIIATVGDKSVNGGWEPHLHFQLSWDEPTGNDMPGVVARDDRDWALEKFPDPRIVLGPIY
;
A
#
# COMPACT_ATOMS: atom_id res chain seq x y z
N MET A 1 -16.04 8.58 3.85
CA MET A 1 -14.63 8.25 3.52
C MET A 1 -14.40 8.59 2.07
N ALA A 2 -13.29 9.24 1.76
CA ALA A 2 -12.89 9.57 0.40
C ALA A 2 -12.15 8.39 -0.26
N GLU A 3 -12.15 8.35 -1.59
CA GLU A 3 -11.36 7.39 -2.36
C GLU A 3 -9.86 7.70 -2.21
N VAL A 4 -9.05 6.67 -1.96
CA VAL A 4 -7.59 6.81 -1.83
C VAL A 4 -6.93 7.04 -3.19
N ILE A 5 -7.37 6.31 -4.19
CA ILE A 5 -7.11 6.54 -5.62
C ILE A 5 -8.47 6.64 -6.31
N ILE A 6 -8.64 7.60 -7.20
CA ILE A 6 -9.85 7.73 -8.00
C ILE A 6 -9.78 6.72 -9.14
N LEU A 7 -10.40 5.56 -8.92
CA LEU A 7 -10.41 4.50 -9.92
C LEU A 7 -11.39 4.81 -11.05
N PRO A 8 -11.02 4.51 -12.31
CA PRO A 8 -11.96 4.54 -13.43
C PRO A 8 -13.02 3.44 -13.29
N GLU A 9 -14.04 3.46 -14.16
CA GLU A 9 -15.08 2.41 -14.19
C GLU A 9 -14.48 1.04 -14.52
N ASP A 10 -13.50 1.00 -15.43
CA ASP A 10 -12.82 -0.22 -15.86
C ASP A 10 -11.38 -0.26 -15.36
N TYR A 11 -11.03 -1.33 -14.64
CA TYR A 11 -9.67 -1.67 -14.20
C TYR A 11 -9.50 -3.18 -14.13
N TRP A 12 -8.24 -3.64 -14.02
CA TRP A 12 -7.92 -5.06 -13.94
C TRP A 12 -7.78 -5.50 -12.47
N VAL A 13 -8.27 -6.71 -12.15
CA VAL A 13 -7.99 -7.34 -10.86
C VAL A 13 -7.12 -8.57 -11.10
N PHE A 14 -5.90 -8.54 -10.57
CA PHE A 14 -4.97 -9.66 -10.69
C PHE A 14 -5.36 -10.83 -9.80
N ASP A 15 -5.00 -12.02 -10.27
CA ASP A 15 -4.93 -13.25 -9.48
C ASP A 15 -3.49 -13.75 -9.49
N PHE A 16 -2.74 -13.44 -8.43
CA PHE A 16 -1.36 -13.85 -8.29
C PHE A 16 -1.16 -15.17 -7.54
N THR A 17 -2.22 -15.92 -7.27
CA THR A 17 -2.14 -17.20 -6.53
C THR A 17 -1.29 -18.26 -7.23
N ARG A 18 -1.02 -18.08 -8.52
CA ARG A 18 -0.13 -18.92 -9.32
C ARG A 18 1.22 -18.26 -9.64
N GLY A 19 1.52 -17.13 -9.00
CA GLY A 19 2.65 -16.26 -9.33
C GLY A 19 2.31 -15.24 -10.41
N GLY A 20 3.28 -14.38 -10.73
CA GLY A 20 3.18 -13.42 -11.83
C GLY A 20 3.41 -14.08 -13.19
N ASP A 21 2.78 -13.53 -14.21
CA ASP A 21 3.05 -13.89 -15.61
C ASP A 21 3.83 -12.74 -16.26
N PRO A 22 5.14 -12.89 -16.51
CA PRO A 22 5.97 -11.84 -17.09
C PRO A 22 5.63 -11.49 -18.53
N ASP A 23 4.89 -12.36 -19.22
CA ASP A 23 4.48 -12.16 -20.60
C ASP A 23 3.08 -11.53 -20.71
N PHE A 24 2.40 -11.33 -19.57
CA PHE A 24 1.08 -10.71 -19.55
C PHE A 24 1.19 -9.18 -19.60
N GLU A 25 0.68 -8.60 -20.66
CA GLU A 25 0.51 -7.16 -20.80
C GLU A 25 -0.91 -6.75 -20.38
N CYS A 26 -1.03 -6.08 -19.23
CA CYS A 26 -2.34 -5.62 -18.75
C CYS A 26 -2.90 -4.51 -19.66
N PRO A 27 -4.12 -4.69 -20.21
CA PRO A 27 -4.71 -3.70 -21.12
C PRO A 27 -5.28 -2.46 -20.39
N PHE A 28 -5.28 -2.46 -19.05
CA PHE A 28 -5.82 -1.38 -18.25
C PHE A 28 -4.70 -0.62 -17.53
N PRO A 29 -4.76 0.73 -17.51
CA PRO A 29 -3.78 1.55 -16.78
C PRO A 29 -3.92 1.48 -15.26
N TYR A 30 -5.07 0.98 -14.76
CA TYR A 30 -5.31 0.76 -13.33
C TYR A 30 -5.53 -0.72 -13.06
N GLN A 31 -4.92 -1.21 -11.98
CA GLN A 31 -4.97 -2.62 -11.60
C GLN A 31 -5.09 -2.76 -10.08
N ILE A 32 -5.63 -3.89 -9.64
CA ILE A 32 -5.74 -4.24 -8.22
C ILE A 32 -4.99 -5.55 -7.96
N GLY A 33 -4.05 -5.51 -7.03
CA GLY A 33 -3.45 -6.68 -6.38
C GLY A 33 -4.13 -6.91 -5.03
N ARG A 34 -4.56 -8.16 -4.78
CA ARG A 34 -5.49 -8.47 -3.69
C ARG A 34 -4.81 -8.55 -2.32
N TYR A 35 -5.61 -8.32 -1.29
CA TYR A 35 -5.32 -8.59 0.11
C TYR A 35 -5.45 -10.08 0.42
N ASP A 36 -4.69 -10.56 1.44
CA ASP A 36 -4.68 -11.96 1.89
C ASP A 36 -4.40 -12.93 0.73
N GLU A 37 -3.43 -12.58 -0.11
CA GLU A 37 -3.11 -13.31 -1.31
C GLU A 37 -1.70 -13.88 -1.25
N ILE A 38 -1.58 -15.21 -1.34
CA ILE A 38 -0.29 -15.88 -1.50
C ILE A 38 0.19 -15.68 -2.93
N ARG A 39 1.41 -15.16 -3.09
CA ARG A 39 2.01 -14.79 -4.39
C ARG A 39 3.34 -15.52 -4.63
N PRO A 40 3.31 -16.80 -5.03
CA PRO A 40 4.52 -17.60 -5.19
C PRO A 40 5.48 -17.00 -6.20
N GLY A 41 6.78 -16.91 -5.85
CA GLY A 41 7.84 -16.47 -6.76
C GLY A 41 7.84 -14.98 -7.13
N MET A 42 7.02 -14.16 -6.47
CA MET A 42 6.97 -12.72 -6.75
C MET A 42 7.85 -11.88 -5.81
N TYR A 43 8.35 -12.46 -4.72
CA TYR A 43 9.11 -11.80 -3.67
C TYR A 43 10.47 -12.51 -3.48
N ASP A 44 11.40 -12.25 -4.41
CA ASP A 44 12.73 -12.87 -4.47
C ASP A 44 13.86 -12.02 -3.87
N GLN A 45 13.56 -10.75 -3.53
CA GLN A 45 14.52 -9.85 -2.91
C GLN A 45 14.89 -10.32 -1.50
N ALA A 46 16.12 -9.98 -1.06
CA ALA A 46 16.70 -10.46 0.20
C ALA A 46 15.84 -10.13 1.44
N ILE A 47 15.12 -9.02 1.43
CA ILE A 47 14.25 -8.59 2.55
C ILE A 47 13.11 -9.60 2.83
N PHE A 48 12.71 -10.42 1.86
CA PHE A 48 11.66 -11.42 2.03
C PHE A 48 12.19 -12.78 2.53
N GLU A 49 13.51 -12.94 2.62
CA GLU A 49 14.20 -14.13 3.18
C GLU A 49 13.80 -15.46 2.51
N GLY A 50 13.21 -15.43 1.33
CA GLY A 50 12.66 -16.62 0.66
C GLY A 50 11.50 -17.31 1.39
N LYS A 51 10.86 -16.61 2.35
CA LYS A 51 9.82 -17.17 3.23
C LYS A 51 8.52 -16.38 3.17
N ARG A 52 8.58 -15.08 2.86
CA ARG A 52 7.42 -14.19 2.89
C ARG A 52 6.83 -14.07 1.49
N ASP A 53 5.62 -14.53 1.32
CA ASP A 53 4.87 -14.47 0.06
C ASP A 53 3.36 -14.28 0.23
N LEU A 54 2.90 -14.01 1.46
CA LEU A 54 1.52 -13.64 1.75
C LEU A 54 1.39 -12.13 1.83
N HIS A 55 0.71 -11.53 0.87
CA HIS A 55 0.45 -10.10 0.79
C HIS A 55 -0.69 -9.67 1.72
N VAL A 56 -0.46 -8.65 2.56
CA VAL A 56 -1.40 -8.20 3.60
C VAL A 56 -1.80 -6.72 3.47
N GLY A 57 -1.66 -6.16 2.29
CA GLY A 57 -2.21 -4.88 1.85
C GLY A 57 -3.05 -5.05 0.59
N ILE A 58 -3.43 -3.94 -0.02
CA ILE A 58 -3.98 -3.89 -1.38
C ILE A 58 -3.02 -3.04 -2.22
N ASP A 59 -2.64 -3.56 -3.38
CA ASP A 59 -1.87 -2.80 -4.37
C ASP A 59 -2.83 -2.19 -5.39
N ILE A 60 -2.70 -0.88 -5.61
CA ILE A 60 -3.47 -0.16 -6.61
C ILE A 60 -2.49 0.32 -7.68
N GLY A 61 -2.36 -0.45 -8.77
CA GLY A 61 -1.56 -0.08 -9.93
C GLY A 61 -2.14 1.12 -10.64
N THR A 62 -1.28 2.09 -10.98
CA THR A 62 -1.67 3.37 -11.59
C THR A 62 -0.55 3.89 -12.49
N PRO A 63 -0.80 4.91 -13.32
CA PRO A 63 0.26 5.71 -13.90
C PRO A 63 1.13 6.37 -12.82
N VAL A 64 2.41 6.64 -13.14
CA VAL A 64 3.30 7.44 -12.28
C VAL A 64 2.71 8.84 -12.09
N GLY A 65 2.81 9.35 -10.86
CA GLY A 65 2.31 10.69 -10.51
C GLY A 65 0.82 10.73 -10.19
N GLU A 66 0.12 9.60 -10.18
CA GLU A 66 -1.29 9.54 -9.76
C GLU A 66 -1.45 10.10 -8.35
N PRO A 67 -2.39 11.05 -8.13
CA PRO A 67 -2.65 11.59 -6.80
C PRO A 67 -3.15 10.53 -5.82
N VAL A 68 -2.61 10.56 -4.60
CA VAL A 68 -3.00 9.71 -3.48
C VAL A 68 -3.72 10.58 -2.44
N HIS A 69 -4.92 10.17 -2.05
CA HIS A 69 -5.76 10.92 -1.12
C HIS A 69 -5.86 10.20 0.22
N ALA A 70 -6.01 10.96 1.31
CA ALA A 70 -6.34 10.40 2.60
C ALA A 70 -7.81 9.94 2.62
N PHE A 71 -8.08 8.70 3.02
CA PHE A 71 -9.44 8.16 3.05
C PHE A 71 -10.34 8.85 4.09
N GLY A 72 -9.76 9.45 5.10
CA GLY A 72 -10.44 10.14 6.20
C GLY A 72 -9.55 11.21 6.81
N ALA A 73 -10.12 12.02 7.69
CA ALA A 73 -9.34 12.95 8.50
C ALA A 73 -8.36 12.18 9.40
N GLY A 74 -7.18 12.77 9.64
CA GLY A 74 -6.15 12.10 10.44
C GLY A 74 -4.98 13.00 10.77
N VAL A 75 -3.93 12.41 11.30
CA VAL A 75 -2.65 13.07 11.62
C VAL A 75 -1.51 12.25 11.06
N VAL A 76 -0.57 12.88 10.38
CA VAL A 76 0.64 12.21 9.88
C VAL A 76 1.41 11.64 11.07
N HIS A 77 1.45 10.31 11.16
CA HIS A 77 2.17 9.59 12.21
C HIS A 77 3.67 9.59 11.95
N SER A 78 4.07 9.19 10.74
CA SER A 78 5.47 9.11 10.33
C SER A 78 5.59 9.14 8.81
N LEU A 79 6.77 9.48 8.32
CA LEU A 79 7.11 9.43 6.89
C LEU A 79 8.62 9.22 6.76
N GLY A 80 9.03 8.65 5.63
CA GLY A 80 10.44 8.38 5.35
C GLY A 80 10.64 7.52 4.12
N ILE A 81 11.87 7.06 3.93
CA ILE A 81 12.27 6.23 2.79
C ILE A 81 12.67 4.85 3.30
N ASN A 82 12.03 3.82 2.78
CA ASN A 82 12.40 2.43 2.95
C ASN A 82 13.12 1.98 1.67
N ASP A 83 14.44 2.18 1.59
CA ASP A 83 15.25 2.16 0.36
C ASP A 83 15.83 0.80 -0.02
N GLU A 84 15.56 -0.25 0.75
CA GLU A 84 16.01 -1.60 0.41
C GLU A 84 15.29 -2.11 -0.85
N PRO A 85 16.00 -2.82 -1.76
CA PRO A 85 15.37 -3.43 -2.93
C PRO A 85 14.19 -4.32 -2.55
N GLY A 86 13.03 -4.08 -3.17
CA GLY A 86 11.78 -4.75 -2.85
C GLY A 86 10.96 -4.11 -1.72
N SER A 87 11.51 -3.08 -1.03
CA SER A 87 10.77 -2.32 -0.02
C SER A 87 9.90 -1.23 -0.66
N TYR A 88 9.31 -0.36 0.16
CA TYR A 88 8.31 0.61 -0.26
C TYR A 88 8.86 1.87 -0.94
N GLY A 89 10.17 2.18 -0.78
CA GLY A 89 10.65 3.52 -1.11
C GLY A 89 10.01 4.59 -0.21
N PRO A 90 9.66 5.77 -0.75
CA PRO A 90 8.98 6.80 0.02
C PRO A 90 7.63 6.31 0.54
N THR A 91 7.41 6.53 1.84
CA THR A 91 6.28 5.99 2.60
C THR A 91 5.74 7.05 3.56
N ILE A 92 4.42 7.13 3.67
CA ILE A 92 3.71 7.96 4.64
C ILE A 92 2.77 7.06 5.44
N ILE A 93 2.75 7.23 6.76
CA ILE A 93 1.77 6.59 7.64
C ILE A 93 0.93 7.67 8.29
N ILE A 94 -0.39 7.53 8.20
CA ILE A 94 -1.35 8.45 8.81
C ILE A 94 -2.17 7.69 9.85
N LYS A 95 -2.29 8.29 11.03
CA LYS A 95 -3.22 7.85 12.06
C LYS A 95 -4.58 8.46 11.79
N HIS A 96 -5.57 7.60 11.62
CA HIS A 96 -6.98 7.95 11.45
C HIS A 96 -7.81 7.44 12.63
N GLU A 97 -9.11 7.70 12.58
CA GLU A 97 -10.12 7.09 13.44
C GLU A 97 -11.16 6.38 12.56
N LEU A 98 -11.45 5.13 12.88
CA LEU A 98 -12.49 4.34 12.24
C LEU A 98 -13.41 3.76 13.32
N ASP A 99 -14.70 4.13 13.29
CA ASP A 99 -15.70 3.70 14.26
C ASP A 99 -15.29 3.96 15.72
N GLY A 100 -14.66 5.12 15.99
CA GLY A 100 -14.19 5.52 17.30
C GLY A 100 -12.92 4.81 17.78
N LYS A 101 -12.22 4.10 16.92
CA LYS A 101 -10.96 3.43 17.22
C LYS A 101 -9.82 3.98 16.35
N PRO A 102 -8.61 4.11 16.91
CA PRO A 102 -7.46 4.48 16.11
C PRO A 102 -7.13 3.37 15.11
N ILE A 103 -6.74 3.79 13.90
CA ILE A 103 -6.24 2.92 12.84
C ILE A 103 -5.13 3.67 12.10
N TRP A 104 -4.06 2.96 11.76
CA TRP A 104 -2.95 3.52 10.99
C TRP A 104 -3.01 3.02 9.56
N ALA A 105 -2.89 3.94 8.60
CA ALA A 105 -2.84 3.63 7.18
C ALA A 105 -1.44 3.91 6.64
N LEU A 106 -0.82 2.92 6.04
CA LEU A 106 0.42 3.02 5.29
C LEU A 106 0.11 3.26 3.82
N TYR A 107 0.76 4.27 3.27
CA TYR A 107 0.79 4.62 1.86
C TYR A 107 2.23 4.44 1.38
N GLY A 108 2.49 3.38 0.62
CA GLY A 108 3.83 3.01 0.13
C GLY A 108 4.01 3.20 -1.37
N HIS A 109 5.24 3.11 -1.84
CA HIS A 109 5.65 3.27 -3.25
C HIS A 109 5.37 4.67 -3.81
N LEU A 110 5.52 5.68 -2.97
CA LEU A 110 5.24 7.07 -3.31
C LEU A 110 6.39 7.71 -4.10
N SER A 111 6.13 8.88 -4.67
CA SER A 111 7.18 9.72 -5.25
C SER A 111 8.04 10.37 -4.16
N MET A 112 9.27 10.76 -4.50
CA MET A 112 10.16 11.48 -3.57
C MET A 112 9.59 12.83 -3.14
N GLU A 113 8.88 13.51 -4.03
CA GLU A 113 8.23 14.78 -3.79
C GLU A 113 7.13 14.69 -2.74
N SER A 114 6.50 13.51 -2.60
CA SER A 114 5.46 13.25 -1.59
C SER A 114 5.92 13.53 -0.17
N LEU A 115 7.20 13.28 0.14
CA LEU A 115 7.77 13.53 1.46
C LEU A 115 7.92 15.03 1.80
N GLN A 116 7.68 15.92 0.82
CA GLN A 116 7.66 17.38 1.01
C GLN A 116 6.24 17.94 1.07
N MET A 117 5.22 17.11 0.78
CA MET A 117 3.81 17.53 0.77
C MET A 117 3.20 17.55 2.18
N VAL A 118 3.75 16.73 3.07
CA VAL A 118 3.28 16.56 4.45
C VAL A 118 4.46 16.50 5.43
N GLU A 119 4.19 16.77 6.70
CA GLU A 119 5.18 16.65 7.78
C GLU A 119 4.58 15.87 8.96
N GLN A 120 5.43 15.24 9.77
CA GLN A 120 5.00 14.51 10.96
C GLN A 120 4.23 15.42 11.91
N GLY A 121 3.08 14.96 12.38
CA GLY A 121 2.15 15.73 13.24
C GLY A 121 1.20 16.64 12.47
N MET A 122 1.30 16.76 11.14
CA MET A 122 0.37 17.54 10.33
C MET A 122 -1.04 16.94 10.38
N ASN A 123 -2.04 17.80 10.56
CA ASN A 123 -3.45 17.40 10.42
C ASN A 123 -3.82 17.27 8.95
N ILE A 124 -4.47 16.19 8.59
CA ILE A 124 -4.92 15.87 7.25
C ILE A 124 -6.44 15.86 7.21
N ALA A 125 -7.03 16.49 6.20
CA ALA A 125 -8.46 16.42 5.95
C ALA A 125 -8.83 15.17 5.12
N GLU A 126 -10.06 14.70 5.25
CA GLU A 126 -10.62 13.67 4.35
C GLU A 126 -10.54 14.14 2.90
N GLY A 127 -10.06 13.28 2.00
CA GLY A 127 -9.89 13.58 0.57
C GLY A 127 -8.74 14.53 0.23
N GLN A 128 -7.94 14.94 1.21
CA GLN A 128 -6.75 15.74 0.94
C GLN A 128 -5.73 14.91 0.14
N ILE A 129 -5.16 15.51 -0.93
CA ILE A 129 -4.01 14.92 -1.62
C ILE A 129 -2.81 14.97 -0.68
N ILE A 130 -2.24 13.83 -0.39
CA ILE A 130 -1.11 13.66 0.54
C ILE A 130 0.18 13.23 -0.15
N ALA A 131 0.06 12.68 -1.36
CA ALA A 131 1.18 12.09 -2.09
C ALA A 131 0.86 11.94 -3.57
N THR A 132 1.84 11.46 -4.32
CA THR A 132 1.67 10.91 -5.67
C THR A 132 2.42 9.57 -5.78
N VAL A 133 1.97 8.68 -6.68
CA VAL A 133 2.60 7.39 -6.93
C VAL A 133 3.97 7.57 -7.57
N GLY A 134 4.98 6.87 -7.06
CA GLY A 134 6.37 6.92 -7.49
C GLY A 134 6.66 6.03 -8.69
N ASP A 135 7.74 6.35 -9.40
CA ASP A 135 8.26 5.49 -10.46
C ASP A 135 9.17 4.38 -9.89
N LYS A 136 9.50 3.43 -10.76
CA LYS A 136 10.30 2.23 -10.45
C LYS A 136 11.70 2.54 -9.87
N SER A 137 12.25 3.71 -10.14
CA SER A 137 13.60 4.07 -9.67
C SER A 137 13.64 4.44 -8.19
N VAL A 138 12.50 4.79 -7.60
CA VAL A 138 12.40 5.25 -6.21
C VAL A 138 11.49 4.38 -5.34
N ASN A 139 10.67 3.53 -5.93
CA ASN A 139 9.61 2.78 -5.24
C ASN A 139 9.99 1.34 -4.83
N GLY A 140 11.28 1.04 -4.70
CA GLY A 140 11.76 -0.31 -4.39
C GLY A 140 11.95 -1.22 -5.61
N GLY A 141 11.77 -0.71 -6.84
CA GLY A 141 11.98 -1.43 -8.08
C GLY A 141 10.72 -2.09 -8.67
N TRP A 142 9.56 -1.77 -8.12
CA TRP A 142 8.26 -2.30 -8.56
C TRP A 142 7.66 -1.51 -9.72
N GLU A 143 6.75 -2.14 -10.47
CA GLU A 143 5.88 -1.40 -11.38
C GLU A 143 5.05 -0.38 -10.58
N PRO A 144 4.74 0.81 -11.17
CA PRO A 144 4.09 1.89 -10.44
C PRO A 144 2.74 1.48 -9.83
N HIS A 145 2.64 1.57 -8.52
CA HIS A 145 1.41 1.28 -7.76
C HIS A 145 1.46 1.94 -6.39
N LEU A 146 0.33 2.10 -5.76
CA LEU A 146 0.19 2.40 -4.35
C LEU A 146 0.03 1.07 -3.59
N HIS A 147 0.91 0.78 -2.64
CA HIS A 147 0.62 -0.21 -1.60
C HIS A 147 -0.16 0.47 -0.48
N PHE A 148 -1.39 0.05 -0.26
CA PHE A 148 -2.25 0.57 0.80
C PHE A 148 -2.54 -0.50 1.83
N GLN A 149 -2.17 -0.23 3.08
CA GLN A 149 -2.30 -1.19 4.18
C GLN A 149 -2.81 -0.51 5.44
N LEU A 150 -3.62 -1.23 6.22
CA LEU A 150 -4.14 -0.79 7.50
C LEU A 150 -3.51 -1.57 8.65
N SER A 151 -3.42 -0.93 9.82
CA SER A 151 -3.01 -1.59 11.06
C SER A 151 -3.86 -1.10 12.24
N TRP A 152 -4.30 -2.04 13.08
CA TRP A 152 -4.92 -1.71 14.36
C TRP A 152 -3.91 -1.31 15.43
N ASP A 153 -2.65 -1.73 15.26
CA ASP A 153 -1.55 -1.40 16.17
C ASP A 153 -0.75 -0.21 15.64
N GLU A 154 -0.30 0.62 16.55
CA GLU A 154 0.62 1.73 16.23
C GLU A 154 1.95 1.19 15.70
N PRO A 155 2.34 1.56 14.46
CA PRO A 155 3.61 1.12 13.91
C PRO A 155 4.78 1.85 14.54
N THR A 156 5.94 1.17 14.57
CA THR A 156 7.19 1.79 14.98
C THR A 156 7.89 2.39 13.76
N GLY A 157 7.84 3.72 13.63
CA GLY A 157 8.42 4.41 12.47
C GLY A 157 7.51 4.42 11.25
N ASN A 158 8.11 4.40 10.06
CA ASN A 158 7.43 4.54 8.77
C ASN A 158 7.33 3.23 7.99
N ASP A 159 7.32 2.08 8.68
CA ASP A 159 7.30 0.76 8.06
C ASP A 159 6.27 -0.16 8.71
N MET A 160 5.72 -1.06 7.90
CA MET A 160 4.89 -2.21 8.28
C MET A 160 5.21 -3.38 7.33
N PRO A 161 5.21 -4.65 7.79
CA PRO A 161 5.42 -5.77 6.88
C PRO A 161 4.23 -5.89 5.90
N GLY A 162 4.45 -5.58 4.62
CA GLY A 162 3.43 -5.71 3.56
C GLY A 162 3.27 -7.14 3.07
N VAL A 163 4.29 -7.95 3.32
CA VAL A 163 4.32 -9.37 2.97
C VAL A 163 4.84 -10.14 4.16
N VAL A 164 4.12 -11.18 4.58
CA VAL A 164 4.45 -12.03 5.73
C VAL A 164 4.64 -13.49 5.31
N ALA A 165 5.18 -14.31 6.20
CA ALA A 165 5.22 -15.75 5.99
C ALA A 165 3.80 -16.34 6.12
N ARG A 166 3.54 -17.43 5.41
CA ARG A 166 2.22 -18.12 5.44
C ARG A 166 1.82 -18.58 6.83
N ASP A 167 2.80 -19.00 7.62
CA ASP A 167 2.57 -19.46 9.00
C ASP A 167 2.13 -18.33 9.94
N ASP A 168 2.43 -17.07 9.58
CA ASP A 168 2.05 -15.88 10.34
C ASP A 168 0.68 -15.31 9.90
N ARG A 169 -0.04 -15.98 8.99
CA ARG A 169 -1.27 -15.45 8.37
C ARG A 169 -2.30 -15.02 9.41
N ASP A 170 -2.64 -15.88 10.38
CA ASP A 170 -3.70 -15.58 11.35
C ASP A 170 -3.37 -14.36 12.19
N TRP A 171 -2.11 -14.26 12.66
CA TRP A 171 -1.61 -13.08 13.34
C TRP A 171 -1.65 -11.82 12.46
N ALA A 172 -1.23 -11.95 11.20
CA ALA A 172 -1.18 -10.82 10.28
C ALA A 172 -2.59 -10.27 9.96
N LEU A 173 -3.57 -11.15 9.73
CA LEU A 173 -4.94 -10.73 9.43
C LEU A 173 -5.66 -10.13 10.65
N GLU A 174 -5.30 -10.53 11.86
CA GLU A 174 -5.80 -9.89 13.08
C GLU A 174 -5.25 -8.47 13.23
N LYS A 175 -3.97 -8.27 12.94
CA LYS A 175 -3.27 -6.99 13.08
C LYS A 175 -3.53 -6.04 11.93
N PHE A 176 -3.50 -6.54 10.70
CA PHE A 176 -3.64 -5.78 9.46
C PHE A 176 -4.99 -6.10 8.81
N PRO A 177 -6.05 -5.36 9.13
CA PRO A 177 -7.37 -5.65 8.60
C PRO A 177 -7.46 -5.42 7.10
N ASP A 178 -8.43 -6.08 6.45
CA ASP A 178 -8.71 -5.94 5.04
C ASP A 178 -8.96 -4.46 4.65
N PRO A 179 -8.14 -3.87 3.79
CA PRO A 179 -8.28 -2.47 3.42
C PRO A 179 -9.62 -2.11 2.76
N ARG A 180 -10.40 -3.10 2.29
CA ARG A 180 -11.74 -2.88 1.74
C ARG A 180 -12.74 -2.34 2.76
N ILE A 181 -12.45 -2.39 4.07
CA ILE A 181 -13.27 -1.71 5.08
C ILE A 181 -13.32 -0.18 4.87
N VAL A 182 -12.32 0.39 4.17
CA VAL A 182 -12.27 1.82 3.82
C VAL A 182 -12.29 2.05 2.31
N LEU A 183 -11.76 1.12 1.50
CA LEU A 183 -11.74 1.24 0.04
C LEU A 183 -13.07 0.85 -0.62
N GLY A 184 -13.93 0.12 0.10
CA GLY A 184 -15.14 -0.46 -0.46
C GLY A 184 -14.87 -1.73 -1.31
N PRO A 185 -15.89 -2.24 -1.99
CA PRO A 185 -15.83 -3.50 -2.75
C PRO A 185 -15.18 -3.28 -4.12
N ILE A 186 -13.86 -3.16 -4.15
CA ILE A 186 -13.08 -2.96 -5.39
C ILE A 186 -12.71 -4.26 -6.12
N TYR A 187 -13.06 -5.42 -5.55
CA TYR A 187 -13.07 -6.74 -6.19
C TYR A 187 -13.92 -7.73 -5.39
#